data_514ca517ff281def08901154f5a695dc
#
_entry.id   514ca517ff281def08901154f5a695dc
#
_cell.length_a   1.000
_cell.length_b   1.000
_cell.length_c   1.000
_cell.angle_alpha   90.00
_cell.angle_beta   90.00
_cell.angle_gamma   90.00
#
_symmetry.space_group_name_H-M   'P 1'
#
loop_
_entity.id
_entity.type
_entity.pdbx_description
1 polymer ?
#
loop_
_entity_poly.entity_id
_entity_poly.type
_entity_poly.pdbx_seq_one_letter_code
_entity_poly.pdbx_strand_id
1 'polypeptide(L)'
;VRTRVARVDTGLTRDDAANLAQLLNRGLTFVAPQDLSPMLMASMVLAAGQRLAPVIMAAQALVTTGPQACLEGAQYLAKMPDVRQNLGTLLEIFSDNEAAAELIRPEGGKITATLGSDLDPAMPGACIVSKRYLAGGGLTGSVALIGSTRMEYHRLLPVLNYYAAKLGQSMA
;
A
#
# COMPACT_ATOMS: atom_id res chain seq x y z
N VAL A 1 -1.82 7.03 6.26
CA VAL A 1 -3.27 7.15 6.55
C VAL A 1 -3.85 8.19 5.61
N ARG A 2 -4.88 7.81 4.85
CA ARG A 2 -5.60 8.72 3.97
C ARG A 2 -6.84 9.25 4.66
N THR A 3 -7.12 10.53 4.48
CA THR A 3 -8.29 11.20 5.07
C THR A 3 -9.02 11.96 3.97
N ARG A 4 -10.33 11.83 3.92
CA ARG A 4 -11.23 12.68 3.13
C ARG A 4 -12.30 13.27 4.00
N VAL A 5 -12.68 14.50 3.69
CA VAL A 5 -13.77 15.19 4.37
C VAL A 5 -15.00 15.14 3.48
N ALA A 6 -16.11 14.61 4.01
CA ALA A 6 -17.41 14.66 3.39
C ALA A 6 -18.31 15.60 4.18
N ARG A 7 -19.07 16.46 3.48
CA ARG A 7 -20.09 17.34 4.10
C ARG A 7 -21.41 16.62 4.12
N VAL A 8 -22.08 16.67 5.25
CA VAL A 8 -23.42 16.11 5.48
C VAL A 8 -24.31 17.24 5.99
N ASP A 9 -25.45 17.43 5.36
CA ASP A 9 -26.36 18.58 5.62
C ASP A 9 -27.15 18.46 6.94
N THR A 10 -27.13 17.27 7.57
CA THR A 10 -27.82 17.01 8.84
C THR A 10 -26.87 16.52 9.90
N GLY A 11 -27.15 16.87 11.15
CA GLY A 11 -26.35 16.43 12.29
C GLY A 11 -26.23 14.90 12.35
N LEU A 12 -24.98 14.42 12.41
CA LEU A 12 -24.66 13.02 12.65
C LEU A 12 -24.76 12.71 14.13
N THR A 13 -25.50 11.66 14.47
CA THR A 13 -25.51 11.11 15.82
C THR A 13 -24.32 10.17 16.02
N ARG A 14 -24.01 9.85 17.27
CA ARG A 14 -22.96 8.86 17.58
C ARG A 14 -23.31 7.47 17.06
N ASP A 15 -24.60 7.13 17.05
CA ASP A 15 -25.09 5.84 16.53
C ASP A 15 -24.99 5.78 15.00
N ASP A 16 -25.28 6.87 14.30
CA ASP A 16 -25.07 6.97 12.85
C ASP A 16 -23.60 6.72 12.49
N ALA A 17 -22.66 7.31 13.24
CA ALA A 17 -21.23 7.14 13.01
C ALA A 17 -20.77 5.69 13.27
N ALA A 18 -21.27 5.05 14.33
CA ALA A 18 -20.96 3.67 14.67
C ALA A 18 -21.51 2.70 13.61
N ASN A 19 -22.76 2.87 13.19
CA ASN A 19 -23.40 2.05 12.17
C ASN A 19 -22.70 2.21 10.82
N LEU A 20 -22.35 3.44 10.45
CA LEU A 20 -21.63 3.73 9.23
C LEU A 20 -20.22 3.11 9.24
N ALA A 21 -19.51 3.18 10.35
CA ALA A 21 -18.19 2.55 10.48
C ALA A 21 -18.28 1.02 10.33
N GLN A 22 -19.29 0.37 10.93
CA GLN A 22 -19.52 -1.05 10.72
C GLN A 22 -19.85 -1.39 9.26
N LEU A 23 -20.70 -0.60 8.63
CA LEU A 23 -21.10 -0.79 7.23
C LEU A 23 -19.88 -0.66 6.29
N LEU A 24 -19.07 0.39 6.46
CA LEU A 24 -17.87 0.62 5.68
C LEU A 24 -16.83 -0.50 5.90
N ASN A 25 -16.62 -0.90 7.16
CA ASN A 25 -15.69 -1.98 7.47
C ASN A 25 -16.14 -3.32 6.87
N ARG A 26 -17.42 -3.62 6.86
CA ARG A 26 -17.93 -4.87 6.24
C ARG A 26 -17.94 -4.82 4.73
N GLY A 27 -18.26 -3.66 4.14
CA GLY A 27 -18.48 -3.53 2.70
C GLY A 27 -17.25 -3.13 1.90
N LEU A 28 -16.25 -2.49 2.53
CA LEU A 28 -15.08 -1.94 1.84
C LEU A 28 -13.74 -2.50 2.32
N THR A 29 -13.69 -3.20 3.46
CA THR A 29 -12.45 -3.80 3.94
C THR A 29 -12.04 -4.95 3.02
N PHE A 30 -10.81 -4.92 2.52
CA PHE A 30 -10.25 -5.91 1.60
C PHE A 30 -11.01 -6.09 0.27
N VAL A 31 -11.83 -5.12 -0.12
CA VAL A 31 -12.48 -5.12 -1.44
C VAL A 31 -11.53 -4.48 -2.45
N ALA A 32 -11.26 -5.19 -3.53
CA ALA A 32 -10.44 -4.65 -4.61
C ALA A 32 -11.22 -3.57 -5.40
N PRO A 33 -10.56 -2.54 -5.94
CA PRO A 33 -11.24 -1.46 -6.66
C PRO A 33 -12.16 -1.93 -7.78
N GLN A 34 -11.81 -3.03 -8.48
CA GLN A 34 -12.61 -3.62 -9.55
C GLN A 34 -13.90 -4.30 -9.05
N ASP A 35 -13.96 -4.68 -7.77
CA ASP A 35 -15.10 -5.36 -7.15
C ASP A 35 -16.11 -4.37 -6.56
N LEU A 36 -15.78 -3.07 -6.57
CA LEU A 36 -16.67 -1.99 -6.15
C LEU A 36 -17.76 -1.74 -7.21
N SER A 37 -18.72 -2.65 -7.28
CA SER A 37 -19.82 -2.52 -8.24
C SER A 37 -20.77 -1.38 -7.86
N PRO A 38 -21.43 -0.73 -8.84
CA PRO A 38 -22.48 0.26 -8.57
C PRO A 38 -23.60 -0.30 -7.69
N MET A 39 -23.90 -1.59 -7.80
CA MET A 39 -24.92 -2.28 -7.02
C MET A 39 -24.52 -2.37 -5.53
N LEU A 40 -23.25 -2.69 -5.26
CA LEU A 40 -22.72 -2.69 -3.89
C LEU A 40 -22.82 -1.29 -3.26
N MET A 41 -22.40 -0.28 -3.99
CA MET A 41 -22.47 1.11 -3.52
C MET A 41 -23.92 1.55 -3.26
N ALA A 42 -24.83 1.23 -4.17
CA ALA A 42 -26.25 1.53 -3.99
C ALA A 42 -26.85 0.83 -2.75
N SER A 43 -26.51 -0.44 -2.53
CA SER A 43 -26.94 -1.19 -1.34
C SER A 43 -26.42 -0.59 -0.03
N MET A 44 -25.18 -0.11 -0.02
CA MET A 44 -24.59 0.57 1.13
C MET A 44 -25.28 1.91 1.41
N VAL A 45 -25.58 2.70 0.37
CA VAL A 45 -26.33 3.96 0.51
C VAL A 45 -27.75 3.69 1.02
N LEU A 46 -28.40 2.64 0.54
CA LEU A 46 -29.73 2.25 1.03
C LEU A 46 -29.69 1.84 2.51
N ALA A 47 -28.70 1.06 2.91
CA ALA A 47 -28.54 0.61 4.28
C ALA A 47 -28.17 1.74 5.26
N ALA A 48 -27.36 2.69 4.85
CA ALA A 48 -26.95 3.83 5.67
C ALA A 48 -27.97 4.99 5.68
N GLY A 49 -28.81 5.05 4.66
CA GLY A 49 -29.72 6.17 4.38
C GLY A 49 -29.09 7.22 3.47
N GLN A 50 -29.91 7.84 2.62
CA GLN A 50 -29.52 8.81 1.57
C GLN A 50 -28.69 9.98 2.12
N ARG A 51 -28.94 10.42 3.34
CA ARG A 51 -28.21 11.53 3.99
C ARG A 51 -26.71 11.23 4.18
N LEU A 52 -26.35 9.94 4.26
CA LEU A 52 -24.96 9.48 4.44
C LEU A 52 -24.27 9.11 3.11
N ALA A 53 -24.97 9.22 1.98
CA ALA A 53 -24.41 8.96 0.65
C ALA A 53 -23.09 9.71 0.39
N PRO A 54 -22.93 11.01 0.75
CA PRO A 54 -21.65 11.70 0.54
C PRO A 54 -20.46 11.05 1.25
N VAL A 55 -20.70 10.45 2.44
CA VAL A 55 -19.64 9.78 3.20
C VAL A 55 -19.26 8.44 2.53
N ILE A 56 -20.24 7.69 2.05
CA ILE A 56 -20.02 6.43 1.32
C ILE A 56 -19.28 6.70 0.01
N MET A 57 -19.63 7.73 -0.73
CA MET A 57 -18.93 8.14 -1.96
C MET A 57 -17.48 8.59 -1.67
N ALA A 58 -17.26 9.31 -0.57
CA ALA A 58 -15.92 9.69 -0.15
C ALA A 58 -15.09 8.46 0.25
N ALA A 59 -15.69 7.47 0.92
CA ALA A 59 -15.03 6.21 1.26
C ALA A 59 -14.70 5.39 0.00
N GLN A 60 -15.63 5.29 -0.96
CA GLN A 60 -15.36 4.66 -2.26
C GLN A 60 -14.14 5.28 -2.93
N ALA A 61 -14.08 6.61 -3.00
CA ALA A 61 -12.95 7.31 -3.62
C ALA A 61 -11.61 7.05 -2.90
N LEU A 62 -11.61 6.74 -1.60
CA LEU A 62 -10.40 6.32 -0.88
C LEU A 62 -9.95 4.92 -1.28
N VAL A 63 -10.88 4.00 -1.53
CA VAL A 63 -10.59 2.62 -1.93
C VAL A 63 -10.15 2.55 -3.40
N THR A 64 -10.76 3.33 -4.28
CA THR A 64 -10.44 3.37 -5.72
C THR A 64 -9.13 4.10 -6.04
N THR A 65 -8.52 4.77 -5.08
CA THR A 65 -7.22 5.38 -5.30
C THR A 65 -6.17 4.28 -5.45
N GLY A 66 -5.32 4.38 -6.48
CA GLY A 66 -4.29 3.42 -6.87
C GLY A 66 -3.34 2.96 -5.75
N PRO A 67 -2.28 2.24 -6.07
CA PRO A 67 -1.39 1.64 -5.10
C PRO A 67 -0.82 2.68 -4.13
N GLN A 68 -0.49 2.24 -2.92
CA GLN A 68 0.21 3.06 -1.94
C GLN A 68 1.56 2.44 -1.66
N ALA A 69 2.60 3.24 -1.69
CA ALA A 69 3.91 2.88 -1.21
C ALA A 69 4.30 3.73 0.00
N CYS A 70 5.04 3.14 0.93
CA CYS A 70 5.57 3.82 2.09
C CYS A 70 7.05 3.45 2.20
N LEU A 71 7.91 4.45 2.31
CA LEU A 71 9.33 4.28 2.54
C LEU A 71 9.65 4.64 3.99
N GLU A 72 10.14 3.66 4.74
CA GLU A 72 10.63 3.85 6.10
C GLU A 72 12.13 3.64 6.15
N GLY A 73 12.81 4.35 7.04
CA GLY A 73 14.24 4.16 7.26
C GLY A 73 15.16 4.86 6.27
N ALA A 74 14.70 5.84 5.49
CA ALA A 74 15.52 6.62 4.56
C ALA A 74 16.79 7.21 5.21
N GLN A 75 16.74 7.55 6.51
CA GLN A 75 17.89 8.03 7.27
C GLN A 75 19.03 6.98 7.38
N TYR A 76 18.71 5.70 7.26
CA TYR A 76 19.73 4.63 7.26
C TYR A 76 20.39 4.51 5.89
N LEU A 77 19.64 4.70 4.81
CA LEU A 77 20.17 4.73 3.44
C LEU A 77 21.16 5.88 3.26
N ALA A 78 20.91 7.03 3.87
CA ALA A 78 21.81 8.17 3.86
C ALA A 78 23.19 7.89 4.48
N LYS A 79 23.29 6.87 5.35
CA LYS A 79 24.55 6.45 5.99
C LYS A 79 25.33 5.42 5.15
N MET A 80 24.72 4.86 4.10
CA MET A 80 25.36 3.86 3.23
C MET A 80 26.06 4.57 2.07
N PRO A 81 27.42 4.54 1.98
CA PRO A 81 28.15 5.28 0.96
C PRO A 81 27.69 4.96 -0.48
N ASP A 82 27.44 3.67 -0.76
CA ASP A 82 27.07 3.17 -2.08
C ASP A 82 25.65 3.61 -2.51
N VAL A 83 24.77 3.93 -1.55
CA VAL A 83 23.36 4.29 -1.80
C VAL A 83 23.10 5.78 -1.61
N ARG A 84 23.91 6.45 -0.78
CA ARG A 84 23.71 7.86 -0.42
C ARG A 84 23.59 8.80 -1.62
N GLN A 85 24.40 8.58 -2.65
CA GLN A 85 24.36 9.39 -3.86
C GLN A 85 23.07 9.19 -4.68
N ASN A 86 22.37 8.08 -4.46
CA ASN A 86 21.13 7.72 -5.15
C ASN A 86 19.87 8.06 -4.31
N LEU A 87 20.05 8.58 -3.10
CA LEU A 87 18.95 8.81 -2.17
C LEU A 87 17.94 9.82 -2.72
N GLY A 88 18.41 10.87 -3.42
CA GLY A 88 17.53 11.85 -4.05
C GLY A 88 16.58 11.20 -5.04
N THR A 89 17.10 10.40 -5.96
CA THR A 89 16.31 9.65 -6.96
C THR A 89 15.33 8.68 -6.30
N LEU A 90 15.76 7.96 -5.26
CA LEU A 90 14.87 7.08 -4.50
C LEU A 90 13.71 7.85 -3.85
N LEU A 91 13.99 8.97 -3.20
CA LEU A 91 12.95 9.79 -2.58
C LEU A 91 11.98 10.39 -3.61
N GLU A 92 12.49 10.76 -4.78
CA GLU A 92 11.68 11.25 -5.89
C GLU A 92 10.73 10.16 -6.41
N ILE A 93 11.23 8.94 -6.65
CA ILE A 93 10.40 7.78 -7.04
C ILE A 93 9.34 7.49 -5.97
N PHE A 94 9.72 7.48 -4.69
CA PHE A 94 8.79 7.21 -3.59
C PHE A 94 7.83 8.38 -3.27
N SER A 95 8.00 9.53 -3.92
CA SER A 95 6.98 10.60 -3.88
C SER A 95 5.77 10.28 -4.78
N ASP A 96 5.94 9.42 -5.78
CA ASP A 96 4.89 8.90 -6.63
C ASP A 96 4.56 7.45 -6.24
N ASN A 97 3.32 7.23 -5.80
CA ASN A 97 2.88 5.92 -5.34
C ASN A 97 2.87 4.84 -6.45
N GLU A 98 2.60 5.21 -7.70
CA GLU A 98 2.57 4.27 -8.82
C GLU A 98 4.00 3.86 -9.20
N ALA A 99 4.89 4.82 -9.34
CA ALA A 99 6.30 4.57 -9.61
C ALA A 99 6.95 3.72 -8.50
N ALA A 100 6.67 4.05 -7.24
CA ALA A 100 7.18 3.30 -6.10
C ALA A 100 6.62 1.86 -6.05
N ALA A 101 5.33 1.68 -6.32
CA ALA A 101 4.70 0.36 -6.33
C ALA A 101 5.26 -0.52 -7.46
N GLU A 102 5.53 0.07 -8.63
CA GLU A 102 6.17 -0.63 -9.74
C GLU A 102 7.60 -1.03 -9.40
N LEU A 103 8.37 -0.13 -8.82
CA LEU A 103 9.76 -0.35 -8.43
C LEU A 103 9.91 -1.52 -7.45
N ILE A 104 8.97 -1.67 -6.49
CA ILE A 104 9.02 -2.74 -5.49
C ILE A 104 8.20 -3.98 -5.88
N ARG A 105 7.67 -4.04 -7.10
CA ARG A 105 6.85 -5.16 -7.57
C ARG A 105 7.75 -6.37 -7.85
N PRO A 106 7.61 -7.49 -7.12
CA PRO A 106 8.38 -8.69 -7.41
C PRO A 106 7.80 -9.43 -8.61
N GLU A 107 8.64 -10.10 -9.35
CA GLU A 107 8.23 -11.02 -10.39
C GLU A 107 7.70 -12.32 -9.77
N GLY A 108 6.44 -12.64 -10.05
CA GLY A 108 5.79 -13.85 -9.56
C GLY A 108 5.64 -13.89 -8.03
N GLY A 109 5.67 -15.09 -7.46
CA GLY A 109 5.52 -15.33 -6.00
C GLY A 109 6.83 -15.50 -5.25
N LYS A 110 7.98 -15.40 -5.92
CA LYS A 110 9.32 -15.58 -5.36
C LYS A 110 9.85 -14.26 -4.79
N ILE A 111 10.93 -14.33 -4.03
CA ILE A 111 11.71 -13.15 -3.68
C ILE A 111 12.49 -12.73 -4.93
N THR A 112 12.38 -11.47 -5.29
CA THR A 112 13.11 -10.87 -6.41
C THR A 112 14.14 -9.89 -5.85
N ALA A 113 15.37 -9.97 -6.32
CA ALA A 113 16.41 -8.99 -6.03
C ALA A 113 16.77 -8.27 -7.34
N THR A 114 16.50 -6.97 -7.39
CA THR A 114 16.82 -6.12 -8.53
C THR A 114 18.02 -5.24 -8.17
N LEU A 115 19.06 -5.32 -8.96
CA LEU A 115 20.35 -4.71 -8.67
C LEU A 115 20.55 -3.44 -9.51
N GLY A 116 21.05 -2.40 -8.89
CA GLY A 116 21.65 -1.21 -9.46
C GLY A 116 21.21 -0.80 -10.86
N SER A 117 21.98 -1.16 -11.85
CA SER A 117 21.73 -0.81 -13.25
C SER A 117 20.44 -1.39 -13.85
N ASP A 118 19.91 -2.49 -13.26
CA ASP A 118 18.66 -3.10 -13.70
C ASP A 118 17.45 -2.35 -13.12
N LEU A 119 17.65 -1.56 -12.06
CA LEU A 119 16.62 -0.68 -11.48
C LEU A 119 16.50 0.61 -12.28
N ASP A 120 17.61 1.34 -12.33
CA ASP A 120 17.76 2.62 -13.01
C ASP A 120 19.24 2.86 -13.23
N PRO A 121 19.69 3.29 -14.43
CA PRO A 121 21.09 3.65 -14.70
C PRO A 121 21.66 4.67 -13.70
N ALA A 122 20.81 5.47 -13.07
CA ALA A 122 21.20 6.44 -12.04
C ALA A 122 21.45 5.82 -10.66
N MET A 123 21.17 4.51 -10.46
CA MET A 123 21.26 3.85 -9.16
C MET A 123 22.21 2.64 -9.10
N PRO A 124 23.45 2.73 -9.59
CA PRO A 124 24.32 1.56 -9.77
C PRO A 124 24.72 0.84 -8.46
N GLY A 125 24.69 1.54 -7.32
CA GLY A 125 25.05 0.96 -6.02
C GLY A 125 23.88 0.48 -5.17
N ALA A 126 22.64 0.72 -5.63
CA ALA A 126 21.44 0.34 -4.91
C ALA A 126 20.99 -1.08 -5.25
N CYS A 127 20.29 -1.72 -4.34
CA CYS A 127 19.59 -2.98 -4.56
C CYS A 127 18.23 -2.93 -3.86
N ILE A 128 17.22 -3.47 -4.53
CA ILE A 128 15.87 -3.67 -3.95
C ILE A 128 15.58 -5.16 -3.94
N VAL A 129 15.30 -5.69 -2.76
CA VAL A 129 14.86 -7.07 -2.59
C VAL A 129 13.40 -7.05 -2.17
N SER A 130 12.53 -7.57 -3.01
CA SER A 130 11.09 -7.51 -2.82
C SER A 130 10.43 -8.88 -2.75
N LYS A 131 9.31 -8.94 -2.04
CA LYS A 131 8.45 -10.13 -1.96
C LYS A 131 6.98 -9.72 -1.92
N ARG A 132 6.16 -10.44 -2.68
CA ARG A 132 4.71 -10.32 -2.65
C ARG A 132 4.13 -11.06 -1.43
N TYR A 133 3.07 -10.52 -0.86
CA TYR A 133 2.22 -11.21 0.09
C TYR A 133 0.75 -11.11 -0.33
N LEU A 134 -0.05 -12.06 0.11
CA LEU A 134 -1.50 -12.08 -0.12
C LEU A 134 -2.18 -11.51 1.12
N ALA A 135 -3.06 -10.55 0.91
CA ALA A 135 -3.95 -10.00 1.93
C ALA A 135 -5.36 -10.58 1.77
N GLY A 136 -6.24 -10.32 2.71
CA GLY A 136 -7.64 -10.73 2.63
C GLY A 136 -8.34 -10.18 1.38
N GLY A 137 -9.41 -10.84 0.95
CA GLY A 137 -10.20 -10.41 -0.22
C GLY A 137 -9.48 -10.51 -1.56
N GLY A 138 -8.44 -11.33 -1.69
CA GLY A 138 -7.67 -11.48 -2.94
C GLY A 138 -6.73 -10.32 -3.25
N LEU A 139 -6.58 -9.36 -2.33
CA LEU A 139 -5.63 -8.27 -2.47
C LEU A 139 -4.19 -8.78 -2.33
N THR A 140 -3.29 -8.11 -3.01
CA THR A 140 -1.85 -8.39 -2.92
C THR A 140 -1.10 -7.14 -2.52
N GLY A 141 -0.06 -7.33 -1.73
CA GLY A 141 0.90 -6.29 -1.42
C GLY A 141 2.32 -6.76 -1.69
N SER A 142 3.25 -5.83 -1.67
CA SER A 142 4.69 -6.10 -1.75
C SER A 142 5.39 -5.47 -0.56
N VAL A 143 6.37 -6.18 -0.01
CA VAL A 143 7.31 -5.66 0.97
C VAL A 143 8.71 -5.74 0.38
N ALA A 144 9.49 -4.70 0.56
CA ALA A 144 10.83 -4.62 0.01
C ALA A 144 11.85 -4.10 1.03
N LEU A 145 13.10 -4.53 0.85
CA LEU A 145 14.27 -3.98 1.51
C LEU A 145 15.11 -3.27 0.47
N ILE A 146 15.49 -2.03 0.78
CA ILE A 146 16.36 -1.21 -0.06
C ILE A 146 17.69 -1.06 0.64
N GLY A 147 18.78 -1.24 -0.09
CA GLY A 147 20.12 -1.09 0.45
C GLY A 147 21.20 -1.15 -0.61
N SER A 148 22.44 -1.39 -0.17
CA SER A 148 23.59 -1.57 -1.07
C SER A 148 23.54 -2.94 -1.77
N THR A 149 24.08 -3.03 -2.96
CA THR A 149 24.30 -4.31 -3.67
C THR A 149 25.14 -5.31 -2.87
N ARG A 150 25.84 -4.85 -1.81
CA ARG A 150 26.68 -5.67 -0.91
C ARG A 150 25.95 -6.12 0.36
N MET A 151 24.59 -6.05 0.39
CA MET A 151 23.83 -6.53 1.54
C MET A 151 24.12 -8.00 1.90
N GLU A 152 23.99 -8.34 3.18
CA GLU A 152 24.06 -9.73 3.66
C GLU A 152 22.78 -10.51 3.31
N TYR A 153 22.60 -10.85 2.05
CA TYR A 153 21.39 -11.49 1.52
C TYR A 153 20.97 -12.74 2.32
N HIS A 154 21.94 -13.58 2.73
CA HIS A 154 21.67 -14.81 3.49
C HIS A 154 20.95 -14.55 4.82
N ARG A 155 21.12 -13.36 5.41
CA ARG A 155 20.44 -12.93 6.64
C ARG A 155 19.13 -12.21 6.33
N LEU A 156 19.08 -11.40 5.27
CA LEU A 156 17.95 -10.54 4.97
C LEU A 156 16.80 -11.29 4.28
N LEU A 157 17.09 -12.26 3.41
CA LEU A 157 16.06 -13.01 2.69
C LEU A 157 15.11 -13.78 3.62
N PRO A 158 15.58 -14.51 4.65
CA PRO A 158 14.68 -15.15 5.61
C PRO A 158 13.81 -14.15 6.39
N VAL A 159 14.39 -12.99 6.76
CA VAL A 159 13.68 -11.92 7.47
C VAL A 159 12.58 -11.33 6.59
N LEU A 160 12.88 -11.00 5.33
CA LEU A 160 11.89 -10.50 4.38
C LEU A 160 10.75 -11.51 4.16
N ASN A 161 11.12 -12.80 4.04
CA ASN A 161 10.14 -13.87 3.89
C ASN A 161 9.21 -13.98 5.10
N TYR A 162 9.77 -13.88 6.30
CA TYR A 162 9.00 -13.89 7.54
C TYR A 162 8.03 -12.70 7.62
N TYR A 163 8.51 -11.48 7.32
CA TYR A 163 7.65 -10.29 7.33
C TYR A 163 6.54 -10.35 6.28
N ALA A 164 6.84 -10.82 5.06
CA ALA A 164 5.81 -11.00 4.03
C ALA A 164 4.71 -11.98 4.49
N ALA A 165 5.10 -13.10 5.12
CA ALA A 165 4.15 -14.06 5.65
C ALA A 165 3.31 -13.47 6.80
N LYS A 166 3.94 -12.70 7.71
CA LYS A 166 3.25 -12.04 8.82
C LYS A 166 2.27 -10.97 8.35
N LEU A 167 2.65 -10.15 7.37
CA LEU A 167 1.75 -9.16 6.76
C LEU A 167 0.54 -9.86 6.13
N GLY A 168 0.74 -10.93 5.37
CA GLY A 168 -0.36 -11.71 4.81
C GLY A 168 -1.31 -12.24 5.89
N GLN A 169 -0.77 -12.80 6.98
CA GLN A 169 -1.57 -13.31 8.11
C GLN A 169 -2.34 -12.21 8.86
N SER A 170 -1.76 -11.03 9.01
CA SER A 170 -2.40 -9.93 9.75
C SER A 170 -3.49 -9.22 8.94
N MET A 171 -3.52 -9.44 7.63
CA MET A 171 -4.46 -8.83 6.68
C MET A 171 -5.43 -9.85 6.06
N ALA A 172 -5.45 -11.08 6.56
CA ALA A 172 -6.31 -12.17 6.08
C ALA A 172 -7.72 -12.14 6.71
#